data_19032cf9525f627bf65d64d6c2a59f5c
#
_entry.id   19032cf9525f627bf65d64d6c2a59f5c
#
_cell.length_a   1.000
_cell.length_b   1.000
_cell.length_c   1.000
_cell.angle_alpha   90.00
_cell.angle_beta   90.00
_cell.angle_gamma   90.00
#
_symmetry.space_group_name_H-M   'P 1'
#
loop_
_entity.id
_entity.type
_entity.pdbx_description
1 polymer ?
#
loop_
_entity_poly.entity_id
_entity_poly.type
_entity_poly.pdbx_seq_one_letter_code
_entity_poly.pdbx_strand_id
1 'polypeptide(L)'
;MQANLLVFDVGSTYTKLTAFRLGADEIEFVARSQAPTTVEDIEIGISNARRLLQETGLEVTADAYTYATSSAAGGLRMVALGYMPRVTVKAAKEVAMSAGARVLEIMSQEDMPEYRLQVLQEIQPDIILLAGGTDGGDRQSMLDNAAIIIQAQSKAVVIIAGNKEAQSQVAQLFADHAIPYVRVPNVMPTIHELKVKPAREAIHEQFINQITLAKGLYKLIDIISNKKVIPTPGAVLLGAELLARGTWQQAGAGDLMVIDIGGATTDIHSVMPDLDKLSIEEKGLVVSNEKQPSYRTVEGNLGLRVSATGIIEAVGSLGVLAKLGISGRQEAEQLVAYTKYLENNPGYISQTPQEKQFDLALAACAIEVALKRHAGYIAEEYNPVMGIIPGTPVGRDLRRVKYVVAVGGIFTHSTPSEKQFILSEAFKNPGISLLPVKPQFVIDERYILYALGAIGAHYADACTVFGQQYFKINLKGNEHEAD
;
A
#
# COMPACT_ATOMS: atom_id res chain seq x y z
N MET A 1 -27.60 -19.60 8.47
CA MET A 1 -26.11 -19.78 8.38
C MET A 1 -25.51 -19.20 9.65
N GLN A 2 -24.45 -19.83 10.20
CA GLN A 2 -23.84 -19.38 11.45
C GLN A 2 -22.37 -18.98 11.23
N ALA A 3 -21.93 -17.89 11.85
CA ALA A 3 -20.55 -17.41 11.81
C ALA A 3 -20.02 -17.21 13.24
N ASN A 4 -18.75 -17.54 13.44
CA ASN A 4 -18.03 -17.38 14.70
C ASN A 4 -16.74 -16.56 14.55
N LEU A 5 -16.51 -15.97 13.37
CA LEU A 5 -15.35 -15.12 13.09
C LEU A 5 -15.77 -13.94 12.20
N LEU A 6 -15.49 -12.74 12.66
CA LEU A 6 -15.81 -11.48 11.99
C LEU A 6 -14.55 -10.67 11.72
N VAL A 7 -14.45 -10.08 10.53
CA VAL A 7 -13.36 -9.18 10.19
C VAL A 7 -13.91 -7.88 9.62
N PHE A 8 -13.68 -6.77 10.32
CA PHE A 8 -14.01 -5.43 9.86
C PHE A 8 -12.88 -4.87 9.00
N ASP A 9 -13.26 -4.11 7.98
CA ASP A 9 -12.37 -3.19 7.27
C ASP A 9 -13.02 -1.81 7.25
N VAL A 10 -12.50 -0.90 8.05
CA VAL A 10 -12.96 0.49 8.10
C VAL A 10 -12.17 1.29 7.08
N GLY A 11 -12.69 1.34 5.86
CA GLY A 11 -12.10 2.09 4.75
C GLY A 11 -12.41 3.59 4.81
N SER A 12 -11.76 4.36 3.93
CA SER A 12 -12.02 5.81 3.79
C SER A 12 -13.42 6.13 3.25
N THR A 13 -13.99 5.21 2.46
CA THR A 13 -15.28 5.40 1.79
C THR A 13 -16.35 4.43 2.30
N TYR A 14 -15.97 3.17 2.52
CA TYR A 14 -16.87 2.12 2.97
C TYR A 14 -16.28 1.33 4.12
N THR A 15 -17.12 1.05 5.12
CA THR A 15 -16.89 0.06 6.17
C THR A 15 -17.44 -1.27 5.70
N LYS A 16 -16.58 -2.29 5.65
CA LYS A 16 -16.93 -3.65 5.22
C LYS A 16 -16.88 -4.58 6.42
N LEU A 17 -17.72 -5.59 6.44
CA LEU A 17 -17.74 -6.63 7.44
C LEU A 17 -17.83 -7.99 6.74
N THR A 18 -16.80 -8.81 6.95
CA THR A 18 -16.74 -10.17 6.42
C THR A 18 -16.92 -11.18 7.55
N ALA A 19 -17.80 -12.14 7.36
CA ALA A 19 -18.12 -13.19 8.31
C ALA A 19 -17.61 -14.54 7.78
N PHE A 20 -16.95 -15.29 8.67
CA PHE A 20 -16.44 -16.62 8.41
C PHE A 20 -16.97 -17.61 9.43
N ARG A 21 -17.00 -18.85 9.05
CA ARG A 21 -17.10 -19.99 9.95
C ARG A 21 -15.71 -20.60 10.12
N LEU A 22 -15.22 -20.58 11.35
CA LEU A 22 -13.96 -21.18 11.74
C LEU A 22 -14.25 -22.56 12.33
N GLY A 23 -13.72 -23.59 11.70
CA GLY A 23 -13.64 -24.97 12.22
C GLY A 23 -12.29 -25.23 12.90
N ALA A 24 -11.98 -26.48 13.19
CA ALA A 24 -10.70 -26.86 13.80
C ALA A 24 -9.49 -26.50 12.90
N ASP A 25 -9.59 -26.83 11.62
CA ASP A 25 -8.52 -26.62 10.63
C ASP A 25 -9.01 -25.97 9.34
N GLU A 26 -10.23 -25.47 9.32
CA GLU A 26 -10.90 -24.92 8.14
C GLU A 26 -11.51 -23.55 8.43
N ILE A 27 -11.46 -22.70 7.42
CA ILE A 27 -12.18 -21.43 7.39
C ILE A 27 -13.12 -21.45 6.17
N GLU A 28 -14.36 -21.05 6.36
CA GLU A 28 -15.35 -20.91 5.31
C GLU A 28 -15.90 -19.48 5.30
N PHE A 29 -15.92 -18.87 4.12
CA PHE A 29 -16.62 -17.60 3.92
C PHE A 29 -18.14 -17.83 4.00
N VAL A 30 -18.81 -17.06 4.86
CA VAL A 30 -20.26 -17.20 5.07
C VAL A 30 -21.04 -16.06 4.41
N ALA A 31 -20.68 -14.83 4.72
CA ALA A 31 -21.38 -13.65 4.21
C ALA A 31 -20.49 -12.41 4.33
N ARG A 32 -20.93 -11.36 3.63
CA ARG A 32 -20.30 -10.03 3.69
C ARG A 32 -21.37 -8.95 3.61
N SER A 33 -21.13 -7.85 4.29
CA SER A 33 -21.88 -6.61 4.15
C SER A 33 -20.93 -5.42 3.99
N GLN A 34 -21.48 -4.29 3.54
CA GLN A 34 -20.76 -3.02 3.51
C GLN A 34 -21.73 -1.85 3.71
N ALA A 35 -21.25 -0.81 4.36
CA ALA A 35 -21.97 0.45 4.55
C ALA A 35 -21.03 1.63 4.30
N PRO A 36 -21.53 2.82 3.91
CA PRO A 36 -20.69 4.02 3.84
C PRO A 36 -19.98 4.27 5.17
N THR A 37 -18.71 4.64 5.11
CA THR A 37 -17.97 5.08 6.30
C THR A 37 -18.40 6.49 6.65
N THR A 38 -18.80 6.69 7.91
CA THR A 38 -19.12 8.00 8.46
C THR A 38 -17.89 8.59 9.12
N VAL A 39 -17.29 9.60 8.51
CA VAL A 39 -16.03 10.22 8.98
C VAL A 39 -16.22 10.90 10.35
N GLU A 40 -17.43 11.43 10.61
CA GLU A 40 -17.77 12.11 11.86
C GLU A 40 -17.91 11.16 13.05
N ASP A 41 -18.38 9.93 12.81
CA ASP A 41 -18.46 8.85 13.79
C ASP A 41 -18.43 7.49 13.10
N ILE A 42 -17.30 6.82 13.18
CA ILE A 42 -17.05 5.51 12.54
C ILE A 42 -18.03 4.43 13.05
N GLU A 43 -18.56 4.58 14.26
CA GLU A 43 -19.49 3.62 14.86
C GLU A 43 -20.78 3.47 14.03
N ILE A 44 -21.25 4.54 13.39
CA ILE A 44 -22.44 4.51 12.55
C ILE A 44 -22.22 3.56 11.36
N GLY A 45 -21.08 3.68 10.67
CA GLY A 45 -20.71 2.79 9.56
C GLY A 45 -20.57 1.33 10.01
N ILE A 46 -19.93 1.09 11.17
CA ILE A 46 -19.77 -0.25 11.76
C ILE A 46 -21.14 -0.86 12.10
N SER A 47 -22.01 -0.10 12.76
CA SER A 47 -23.35 -0.55 13.16
C SER A 47 -24.22 -0.84 11.95
N ASN A 48 -24.16 0.01 10.91
CA ASN A 48 -24.87 -0.21 9.65
C ASN A 48 -24.36 -1.47 8.93
N ALA A 49 -23.04 -1.69 8.86
CA ALA A 49 -22.50 -2.91 8.26
C ALA A 49 -22.95 -4.17 9.04
N ARG A 50 -22.98 -4.12 10.38
CA ARG A 50 -23.50 -5.23 11.21
C ARG A 50 -24.98 -5.49 10.94
N ARG A 51 -25.81 -4.44 10.92
CA ARG A 51 -27.24 -4.57 10.65
C ARG A 51 -27.49 -5.21 9.28
N LEU A 52 -26.81 -4.72 8.24
CA LEU A 52 -26.90 -5.28 6.88
C LEU A 52 -26.45 -6.74 6.81
N LEU A 53 -25.44 -7.12 7.60
CA LEU A 53 -25.02 -8.51 7.68
C LEU A 53 -26.11 -9.39 8.34
N GLN A 54 -26.75 -8.91 9.40
CA GLN A 54 -27.86 -9.62 10.08
C GLN A 54 -29.08 -9.77 9.18
N GLU A 55 -29.38 -8.77 8.32
CA GLU A 55 -30.47 -8.83 7.34
C GLU A 55 -30.30 -9.95 6.31
N THR A 56 -29.08 -10.50 6.12
CA THR A 56 -28.86 -11.70 5.30
C THR A 56 -29.38 -12.99 5.94
N GLY A 57 -29.91 -12.94 7.17
CA GLY A 57 -30.30 -14.12 7.93
C GLY A 57 -29.13 -14.86 8.59
N LEU A 58 -27.96 -14.20 8.69
CA LEU A 58 -26.78 -14.75 9.35
C LEU A 58 -26.93 -14.63 10.88
N GLU A 59 -26.72 -15.74 11.57
CA GLU A 59 -26.56 -15.80 13.01
C GLU A 59 -25.07 -15.72 13.37
N VAL A 60 -24.69 -14.77 14.22
CA VAL A 60 -23.34 -14.63 14.75
C VAL A 60 -23.32 -15.19 16.16
N THR A 61 -22.39 -16.10 16.46
CA THR A 61 -22.29 -16.69 17.79
C THR A 61 -21.89 -15.63 18.83
N ALA A 62 -22.30 -15.81 20.08
CA ALA A 62 -22.05 -14.83 21.15
C ALA A 62 -20.54 -14.69 21.48
N ASP A 63 -19.77 -15.75 21.22
CA ASP A 63 -18.33 -15.86 21.42
C ASP A 63 -17.51 -15.65 20.14
N ALA A 64 -18.11 -15.06 19.11
CA ALA A 64 -17.44 -14.84 17.84
C ALA A 64 -16.18 -14.01 17.99
N TYR A 65 -15.07 -14.51 17.42
CA TYR A 65 -13.83 -13.74 17.32
C TYR A 65 -14.01 -12.57 16.36
N THR A 66 -13.49 -11.42 16.75
CA THR A 66 -13.59 -10.20 15.94
C THR A 66 -12.21 -9.61 15.72
N TYR A 67 -11.88 -9.31 14.46
CA TYR A 67 -10.66 -8.64 14.02
C TYR A 67 -11.01 -7.38 13.23
N ALA A 68 -10.05 -6.46 13.10
CA ALA A 68 -10.29 -5.26 12.33
C ALA A 68 -9.04 -4.77 11.60
N THR A 69 -9.28 -4.21 10.42
CA THR A 69 -8.35 -3.40 9.66
C THR A 69 -8.91 -1.99 9.47
N SER A 70 -8.05 -1.01 9.22
CA SER A 70 -8.51 0.33 8.93
C SER A 70 -7.60 1.05 7.93
N SER A 71 -8.24 1.80 7.02
CA SER A 71 -7.62 2.83 6.18
C SER A 71 -8.39 4.15 6.27
N ALA A 72 -9.32 4.28 7.23
CA ALA A 72 -10.23 5.43 7.36
C ALA A 72 -9.53 6.77 7.60
N ALA A 73 -8.31 6.75 8.16
CA ALA A 73 -7.52 7.96 8.37
C ALA A 73 -6.82 8.47 7.10
N GLY A 74 -7.08 7.88 5.92
CA GLY A 74 -6.44 8.29 4.66
C GLY A 74 -4.92 8.04 4.62
N GLY A 75 -4.37 7.31 5.60
CA GLY A 75 -2.95 7.17 5.87
C GLY A 75 -2.35 8.40 6.56
N LEU A 76 -1.34 8.20 7.41
CA LEU A 76 -0.57 9.30 8.00
C LEU A 76 0.12 10.11 6.91
N ARG A 77 -0.06 11.43 6.90
CA ARG A 77 0.64 12.34 5.99
C ARG A 77 2.08 12.49 6.47
N MET A 78 3.02 11.95 5.72
CA MET A 78 4.43 11.92 6.09
C MET A 78 5.27 12.81 5.18
N VAL A 79 6.17 13.58 5.79
CA VAL A 79 7.28 14.25 5.13
C VAL A 79 8.57 13.61 5.59
N ALA A 80 9.54 13.44 4.70
CA ALA A 80 10.86 12.96 5.06
C ALA A 80 11.92 14.05 4.84
N LEU A 81 12.81 14.19 5.83
CA LEU A 81 13.97 15.04 5.80
C LEU A 81 15.23 14.21 5.93
N GLY A 82 16.23 14.44 5.06
CA GLY A 82 17.46 13.67 5.08
C GLY A 82 18.67 14.42 4.56
N TYR A 83 19.77 13.69 4.38
CA TYR A 83 21.06 14.25 3.94
C TYR A 83 21.15 14.30 2.40
N MET A 84 20.99 13.14 1.75
CA MET A 84 21.12 13.02 0.28
C MET A 84 19.77 12.65 -0.34
N PRO A 85 19.32 13.32 -1.43
CA PRO A 85 18.01 13.09 -2.01
C PRO A 85 17.76 11.61 -2.33
N ARG A 86 18.61 11.00 -3.14
CA ARG A 86 18.42 9.61 -3.62
C ARG A 86 18.35 8.59 -2.49
N VAL A 87 19.12 8.79 -1.43
CA VAL A 87 19.18 7.90 -0.27
C VAL A 87 17.97 8.11 0.63
N THR A 88 17.67 9.38 0.92
CA THR A 88 16.53 9.75 1.76
C THR A 88 15.22 9.35 1.12
N VAL A 89 15.07 9.57 -0.20
CA VAL A 89 13.90 9.12 -0.98
C VAL A 89 13.67 7.62 -0.82
N LYS A 90 14.74 6.84 -0.96
CA LYS A 90 14.63 5.38 -0.84
C LYS A 90 14.22 4.95 0.56
N ALA A 91 14.91 5.44 1.58
CA ALA A 91 14.61 5.12 2.96
C ALA A 91 13.18 5.54 3.35
N ALA A 92 12.77 6.77 2.97
CA ALA A 92 11.45 7.29 3.27
C ALA A 92 10.33 6.45 2.60
N LYS A 93 10.49 6.13 1.32
CA LYS A 93 9.53 5.27 0.61
C LYS A 93 9.41 3.90 1.27
N GLU A 94 10.52 3.25 1.57
CA GLU A 94 10.50 1.92 2.18
C GLU A 94 9.90 1.89 3.58
N VAL A 95 10.17 2.92 4.38
CA VAL A 95 9.59 3.05 5.73
C VAL A 95 8.08 3.29 5.64
N ALA A 96 7.64 4.22 4.79
CA ALA A 96 6.23 4.59 4.66
C ALA A 96 5.37 3.47 4.06
N MET A 97 5.91 2.76 3.07
CA MET A 97 5.17 1.80 2.23
C MET A 97 4.47 0.69 3.00
N SER A 98 5.00 0.28 4.14
CA SER A 98 4.40 -0.81 4.94
C SER A 98 3.86 -0.35 6.30
N ALA A 99 3.99 0.93 6.63
CA ALA A 99 3.57 1.48 7.92
C ALA A 99 2.19 2.17 7.89
N GLY A 100 1.54 2.23 6.74
CA GLY A 100 0.26 2.94 6.59
C GLY A 100 0.41 4.46 6.42
N ALA A 101 1.64 4.96 6.18
CA ALA A 101 1.90 6.37 5.92
C ALA A 101 1.95 6.67 4.42
N ARG A 102 1.52 7.88 4.06
CA ARG A 102 1.63 8.44 2.71
C ARG A 102 2.72 9.51 2.70
N VAL A 103 3.75 9.30 1.89
CA VAL A 103 4.81 10.29 1.71
C VAL A 103 4.28 11.41 0.81
N LEU A 104 4.22 12.63 1.33
CA LEU A 104 3.78 13.81 0.60
C LEU A 104 4.94 14.56 -0.01
N GLU A 105 6.08 14.63 0.72
CA GLU A 105 7.27 15.31 0.23
C GLU A 105 8.53 14.69 0.85
N ILE A 106 9.63 14.75 0.11
CA ILE A 106 10.94 14.27 0.56
C ILE A 106 11.97 15.34 0.25
N MET A 107 12.59 15.86 1.30
CA MET A 107 13.55 16.96 1.23
C MET A 107 14.91 16.51 1.75
N SER A 108 15.96 17.18 1.30
CA SER A 108 17.35 16.91 1.65
C SER A 108 18.14 18.18 1.93
N GLN A 109 19.43 18.04 2.21
CA GLN A 109 20.33 19.19 2.35
C GLN A 109 20.60 19.94 1.03
N GLU A 110 20.24 19.36 -0.13
CA GLU A 110 20.34 20.06 -1.42
C GLU A 110 19.22 21.09 -1.59
N ASP A 111 18.12 20.96 -0.86
CA ASP A 111 17.02 21.91 -0.87
C ASP A 111 17.32 23.09 0.08
N MET A 112 16.94 24.30 -0.35
CA MET A 112 17.16 25.50 0.48
C MET A 112 16.42 25.43 1.81
N PRO A 113 16.98 25.92 2.92
CA PRO A 113 16.32 25.90 4.24
C PRO A 113 14.94 26.55 4.23
N GLU A 114 14.78 27.66 3.48
CA GLU A 114 13.52 28.39 3.35
C GLU A 114 12.45 27.53 2.66
N TYR A 115 12.83 26.79 1.63
CA TYR A 115 11.94 25.87 0.95
C TYR A 115 11.48 24.75 1.88
N ARG A 116 12.41 24.12 2.61
CA ARG A 116 12.07 23.06 3.59
C ARG A 116 11.12 23.56 4.67
N LEU A 117 11.34 24.79 5.15
CA LEU A 117 10.47 25.44 6.12
C LEU A 117 9.06 25.68 5.55
N GLN A 118 8.99 26.27 4.35
CA GLN A 118 7.72 26.55 3.68
C GLN A 118 6.90 25.27 3.48
N VAL A 119 7.53 24.21 2.97
CA VAL A 119 6.87 22.91 2.74
C VAL A 119 6.31 22.33 4.03
N LEU A 120 7.05 22.37 5.15
CA LEU A 120 6.53 21.88 6.44
C LEU A 120 5.33 22.71 6.93
N GLN A 121 5.34 24.03 6.72
CA GLN A 121 4.24 24.92 7.11
C GLN A 121 3.00 24.73 6.23
N GLU A 122 3.17 24.49 4.94
CA GLU A 122 2.05 24.27 4.00
C GLU A 122 1.43 22.88 4.15
N ILE A 123 2.26 21.84 4.22
CA ILE A 123 1.81 20.45 4.29
C ILE A 123 1.21 20.15 5.67
N GLN A 124 1.76 20.68 6.76
CA GLN A 124 1.35 20.32 8.14
C GLN A 124 1.27 18.80 8.31
N PRO A 125 2.39 18.04 8.16
CA PRO A 125 2.38 16.59 8.20
C PRO A 125 1.95 16.06 9.58
N ASP A 126 1.49 14.80 9.60
CA ASP A 126 1.20 14.08 10.84
C ASP A 126 2.46 13.42 11.40
N ILE A 127 3.37 13.03 10.49
CA ILE A 127 4.68 12.43 10.82
C ILE A 127 5.79 13.09 10.01
N ILE A 128 6.93 13.30 10.66
CA ILE A 128 8.18 13.66 10.00
C ILE A 128 9.18 12.51 10.23
N LEU A 129 9.67 11.91 9.16
CA LEU A 129 10.82 11.01 9.22
C LEU A 129 12.09 11.85 9.12
N LEU A 130 12.82 12.00 10.21
CA LEU A 130 14.12 12.65 10.24
C LEU A 130 15.23 11.60 10.12
N ALA A 131 15.73 11.45 8.90
CA ALA A 131 16.83 10.57 8.55
C ALA A 131 18.05 11.42 8.16
N GLY A 132 19.21 10.80 8.02
CA GLY A 132 20.41 11.47 7.51
C GLY A 132 21.67 11.10 8.24
N GLY A 133 22.76 11.05 7.49
CA GLY A 133 24.06 10.57 7.93
C GLY A 133 24.10 9.07 8.24
N THR A 134 25.20 8.43 7.88
CA THR A 134 25.53 7.10 8.40
C THR A 134 26.04 7.20 9.84
N ASP A 135 26.03 6.12 10.58
CA ASP A 135 26.63 6.10 11.91
C ASP A 135 28.14 6.41 11.82
N GLY A 136 28.61 7.36 12.63
CA GLY A 136 29.99 7.88 12.54
C GLY A 136 30.24 8.90 11.42
N GLY A 137 29.24 9.17 10.56
CA GLY A 137 29.31 10.14 9.47
C GLY A 137 28.73 11.50 9.81
N ASP A 138 28.08 12.14 8.84
CA ASP A 138 27.50 13.48 9.01
C ASP A 138 26.48 13.53 10.15
N ARG A 139 26.59 14.57 10.99
CA ARG A 139 25.69 14.85 12.12
C ARG A 139 24.95 16.18 11.91
N GLN A 140 25.63 17.10 11.22
CA GLN A 140 25.15 18.48 11.11
C GLN A 140 23.83 18.57 10.38
N SER A 141 23.65 17.76 9.32
CA SER A 141 22.40 17.72 8.58
C SER A 141 21.15 17.40 9.41
N MET A 142 21.30 16.52 10.42
CA MET A 142 20.20 16.24 11.34
C MET A 142 19.90 17.40 12.27
N LEU A 143 20.91 18.13 12.74
CA LEU A 143 20.73 19.32 13.59
C LEU A 143 20.10 20.47 12.81
N ASP A 144 20.54 20.70 11.58
CA ASP A 144 19.97 21.72 10.70
C ASP A 144 18.49 21.45 10.39
N ASN A 145 18.18 20.19 10.06
CA ASN A 145 16.79 19.77 9.83
C ASN A 145 15.94 19.86 11.12
N ALA A 146 16.51 19.53 12.28
CA ALA A 146 15.81 19.70 13.56
C ALA A 146 15.48 21.17 13.83
N ALA A 147 16.41 22.09 13.55
CA ALA A 147 16.16 23.52 13.68
C ALA A 147 15.02 24.01 12.76
N ILE A 148 14.96 23.52 11.52
CA ILE A 148 13.88 23.82 10.58
C ILE A 148 12.53 23.31 11.10
N ILE A 149 12.48 22.08 11.62
CA ILE A 149 11.27 21.49 12.20
C ILE A 149 10.76 22.34 13.38
N ILE A 150 11.68 22.79 14.24
CA ILE A 150 11.36 23.69 15.37
C ILE A 150 10.80 25.02 14.86
N GLN A 151 11.48 25.63 13.88
CA GLN A 151 11.04 26.91 13.28
C GLN A 151 9.67 26.79 12.59
N ALA A 152 9.36 25.64 11.99
CA ALA A 152 8.06 25.36 11.38
C ALA A 152 6.92 25.23 12.41
N GLN A 153 7.23 25.13 13.70
CA GLN A 153 6.28 24.88 14.77
C GLN A 153 5.37 23.67 14.47
N SER A 154 5.98 22.63 13.92
CA SER A 154 5.27 21.43 13.49
C SER A 154 4.68 20.70 14.70
N LYS A 155 3.43 20.23 14.55
CA LYS A 155 2.76 19.33 15.52
C LYS A 155 2.98 17.86 15.21
N ALA A 156 3.70 17.56 14.13
CA ALA A 156 4.00 16.20 13.71
C ALA A 156 4.81 15.44 14.77
N VAL A 157 4.58 14.14 14.88
CA VAL A 157 5.50 13.26 15.61
C VAL A 157 6.74 13.04 14.76
N VAL A 158 7.92 13.37 15.30
CA VAL A 158 9.19 13.22 14.59
C VAL A 158 9.79 11.85 14.90
N ILE A 159 9.96 11.03 13.86
CA ILE A 159 10.69 9.76 13.96
C ILE A 159 12.17 10.05 13.69
N ILE A 160 12.97 10.06 14.75
CA ILE A 160 14.43 10.30 14.67
C ILE A 160 15.08 8.98 14.27
N ALA A 161 15.49 8.85 13.02
CA ALA A 161 15.96 7.62 12.39
C ALA A 161 17.28 7.78 11.60
N GLY A 162 18.06 8.81 11.91
CA GLY A 162 19.37 9.07 11.28
C GLY A 162 20.55 8.70 12.18
N ASN A 163 21.70 9.34 11.93
CA ASN A 163 22.97 9.08 12.62
C ASN A 163 22.83 9.01 14.15
N LYS A 164 23.20 7.88 14.74
CA LYS A 164 23.04 7.59 16.17
C LYS A 164 23.76 8.59 17.09
N GLU A 165 24.90 9.15 16.63
CA GLU A 165 25.68 10.12 17.41
C GLU A 165 24.98 11.49 17.52
N ALA A 166 24.11 11.84 16.56
CA ALA A 166 23.33 13.08 16.56
C ALA A 166 21.99 12.93 17.31
N GLN A 167 21.44 11.73 17.40
CA GLN A 167 20.08 11.48 17.92
C GLN A 167 19.84 12.04 19.31
N SER A 168 20.82 11.94 20.23
CA SER A 168 20.63 12.42 21.61
C SER A 168 20.52 13.94 21.66
N GLN A 169 21.33 14.66 20.87
CA GLN A 169 21.26 16.13 20.78
C GLN A 169 19.98 16.60 20.10
N VAL A 170 19.56 15.95 19.02
CA VAL A 170 18.29 16.24 18.33
C VAL A 170 17.09 16.00 19.26
N ALA A 171 17.11 14.89 20.01
CA ALA A 171 16.04 14.58 20.97
C ALA A 171 15.96 15.62 22.09
N GLN A 172 17.09 16.12 22.58
CA GLN A 172 17.10 17.18 23.57
C GLN A 172 16.51 18.49 23.01
N LEU A 173 16.89 18.87 21.78
CA LEU A 173 16.32 20.04 21.10
C LEU A 173 14.81 19.95 20.97
N PHE A 174 14.28 18.78 20.60
CA PHE A 174 12.83 18.59 20.49
C PHE A 174 12.14 18.60 21.85
N ALA A 175 12.74 18.02 22.88
CA ALA A 175 12.22 18.07 24.24
C ALA A 175 12.13 19.52 24.75
N ASP A 176 13.17 20.32 24.53
CA ASP A 176 13.23 21.73 24.97
C ASP A 176 12.16 22.60 24.26
N HIS A 177 11.70 22.19 23.08
CA HIS A 177 10.68 22.90 22.30
C HIS A 177 9.31 22.20 22.28
N ALA A 178 9.10 21.19 23.15
CA ALA A 178 7.85 20.41 23.27
C ALA A 178 7.38 19.77 21.95
N ILE A 179 8.31 19.38 21.05
CA ILE A 179 8.02 18.63 19.83
C ILE A 179 7.96 17.14 20.17
N PRO A 180 6.86 16.43 19.83
CA PRO A 180 6.77 15.00 20.07
C PRO A 180 7.72 14.23 19.16
N TYR A 181 8.45 13.28 19.72
CA TYR A 181 9.39 12.47 18.94
C TYR A 181 9.48 11.01 19.42
N VAL A 182 9.91 10.14 18.52
CA VAL A 182 10.28 8.74 18.80
C VAL A 182 11.68 8.50 18.24
N ARG A 183 12.56 7.92 19.04
CA ARG A 183 13.92 7.54 18.61
C ARG A 183 13.91 6.08 18.15
N VAL A 184 14.50 5.83 16.99
CA VAL A 184 14.69 4.48 16.44
C VAL A 184 16.11 4.33 15.91
N PRO A 185 16.62 3.11 15.74
CA PRO A 185 17.89 2.88 15.07
C PRO A 185 17.96 3.56 13.70
N ASN A 186 19.16 3.98 13.31
CA ASN A 186 19.38 4.61 12.01
C ASN A 186 18.85 3.73 10.88
N VAL A 187 18.03 4.30 10.00
CA VAL A 187 17.49 3.59 8.81
C VAL A 187 18.57 3.25 7.80
N MET A 188 19.71 3.96 7.87
CA MET A 188 20.90 3.65 7.05
C MET A 188 22.18 3.80 7.87
N PRO A 189 22.48 2.81 8.75
CA PRO A 189 23.64 2.87 9.63
C PRO A 189 24.97 2.87 8.86
N THR A 190 25.01 2.20 7.73
CA THR A 190 26.15 2.18 6.81
C THR A 190 25.70 2.40 5.38
N ILE A 191 26.62 2.83 4.50
CA ILE A 191 26.33 3.01 3.07
C ILE A 191 25.85 1.66 2.51
N HIS A 192 24.72 1.69 1.78
CA HIS A 192 24.05 0.54 1.17
C HIS A 192 23.35 -0.44 2.12
N GLU A 193 23.28 -0.20 3.43
CA GLU A 193 22.50 -1.01 4.35
C GLU A 193 21.25 -0.24 4.84
N LEU A 194 20.06 -0.72 4.54
CA LEU A 194 18.79 -0.16 5.04
C LEU A 194 18.24 -1.03 6.18
N LYS A 195 17.97 -0.40 7.33
CA LYS A 195 17.33 -0.99 8.52
C LYS A 195 15.99 -0.30 8.78
N VAL A 196 15.03 -0.50 7.91
CA VAL A 196 13.74 0.21 7.93
C VAL A 196 12.74 -0.31 8.96
N LYS A 197 12.89 -1.55 9.44
CA LYS A 197 11.91 -2.21 10.31
C LYS A 197 11.60 -1.41 11.58
N PRO A 198 12.57 -0.90 12.37
CA PRO A 198 12.27 -0.14 13.59
C PRO A 198 11.49 1.17 13.31
N ALA A 199 11.85 1.90 12.25
CA ALA A 199 11.15 3.11 11.86
C ALA A 199 9.72 2.82 11.39
N ARG A 200 9.53 1.71 10.67
CA ARG A 200 8.22 1.22 10.23
C ARG A 200 7.32 0.89 11.41
N GLU A 201 7.85 0.17 12.41
CA GLU A 201 7.12 -0.18 13.63
C GLU A 201 6.70 1.07 14.40
N ALA A 202 7.59 2.06 14.54
CA ALA A 202 7.29 3.32 15.19
C ALA A 202 6.19 4.12 14.46
N ILE A 203 6.25 4.22 13.13
CA ILE A 203 5.22 4.88 12.33
C ILE A 203 3.89 4.12 12.43
N HIS A 204 3.92 2.79 12.40
CA HIS A 204 2.74 1.97 12.60
C HIS A 204 2.09 2.21 13.96
N GLU A 205 2.87 2.34 15.02
CA GLU A 205 2.38 2.70 16.35
C GLU A 205 1.71 4.07 16.37
N GLN A 206 2.32 5.07 15.70
CA GLN A 206 1.69 6.40 15.56
C GLN A 206 0.40 6.34 14.73
N PHE A 207 0.34 5.51 13.69
CA PHE A 207 -0.89 5.25 12.94
C PHE A 207 -1.99 4.70 13.84
N ILE A 208 -1.69 3.71 14.68
CA ILE A 208 -2.65 3.18 15.65
C ILE A 208 -3.10 4.25 16.65
N ASN A 209 -2.17 5.03 17.18
CA ASN A 209 -2.48 6.11 18.13
C ASN A 209 -3.40 7.16 17.49
N GLN A 210 -3.16 7.55 16.25
CA GLN A 210 -3.99 8.52 15.55
C GLN A 210 -5.37 7.94 15.20
N ILE A 211 -5.44 6.70 14.78
CA ILE A 211 -6.72 6.01 14.54
C ILE A 211 -7.52 5.90 15.82
N THR A 212 -6.89 5.61 16.96
CA THR A 212 -7.61 5.51 18.25
C THR A 212 -8.22 6.84 18.71
N LEU A 213 -7.72 7.96 18.18
CA LEU A 213 -8.32 9.29 18.41
C LEU A 213 -9.53 9.55 17.49
N ALA A 214 -9.73 8.76 16.43
CA ALA A 214 -10.92 8.89 15.58
C ALA A 214 -12.16 8.52 16.38
N LYS A 215 -13.17 9.41 16.35
CA LYS A 215 -14.40 9.27 17.12
C LYS A 215 -15.12 7.96 16.77
N GLY A 216 -15.38 7.15 17.78
CA GLY A 216 -16.06 5.84 17.63
C GLY A 216 -15.13 4.63 17.45
N LEU A 217 -13.85 4.80 17.10
CA LEU A 217 -12.96 3.66 16.90
C LEU A 217 -12.56 2.97 18.21
N TYR A 218 -12.53 3.68 19.33
CA TYR A 218 -12.28 3.07 20.65
C TYR A 218 -13.29 1.97 20.95
N LYS A 219 -14.56 2.13 20.54
CA LYS A 219 -15.58 1.09 20.72
C LYS A 219 -15.32 -0.13 19.83
N LEU A 220 -14.77 0.07 18.62
CA LEU A 220 -14.34 -1.05 17.79
C LEU A 220 -13.21 -1.83 18.48
N ILE A 221 -12.21 -1.12 19.03
CA ILE A 221 -11.11 -1.76 19.77
C ILE A 221 -11.62 -2.57 20.96
N ASP A 222 -12.67 -2.12 21.64
CA ASP A 222 -13.27 -2.84 22.76
C ASP A 222 -13.88 -4.18 22.36
N ILE A 223 -14.40 -4.29 21.15
CA ILE A 223 -15.02 -5.52 20.64
C ILE A 223 -14.06 -6.43 19.88
N ILE A 224 -12.86 -5.95 19.51
CA ILE A 224 -11.86 -6.74 18.79
C ILE A 224 -11.18 -7.72 19.75
N SER A 225 -11.11 -8.99 19.36
CA SER A 225 -10.57 -10.07 20.18
C SER A 225 -9.11 -9.88 20.57
N ASN A 226 -8.28 -9.40 19.64
CA ASN A 226 -6.85 -9.17 19.86
C ASN A 226 -6.51 -7.72 20.26
N LYS A 227 -7.51 -6.86 20.44
CA LYS A 227 -7.36 -5.43 20.77
C LYS A 227 -6.43 -4.65 19.84
N LYS A 228 -6.24 -5.14 18.60
CA LYS A 228 -5.31 -4.57 17.64
C LYS A 228 -5.99 -4.33 16.30
N VAL A 229 -5.97 -3.08 15.82
CA VAL A 229 -6.37 -2.72 14.46
C VAL A 229 -5.12 -2.72 13.56
N ILE A 230 -5.20 -3.35 12.41
CA ILE A 230 -4.10 -3.41 11.44
C ILE A 230 -4.40 -2.43 10.28
N PRO A 231 -3.42 -1.68 9.76
CA PRO A 231 -3.63 -0.91 8.53
C PRO A 231 -4.09 -1.83 7.40
N THR A 232 -5.17 -1.47 6.69
CA THR A 232 -5.71 -2.31 5.61
C THR A 232 -4.66 -2.69 4.58
N PRO A 233 -3.81 -1.76 4.06
CA PRO A 233 -2.76 -2.15 3.13
C PRO A 233 -1.72 -3.10 3.73
N GLY A 234 -1.44 -2.98 5.02
CA GLY A 234 -0.57 -3.92 5.74
C GLY A 234 -1.20 -5.32 5.83
N ALA A 235 -2.50 -5.38 6.09
CA ALA A 235 -3.24 -6.65 6.10
C ALA A 235 -3.28 -7.29 4.70
N VAL A 236 -3.47 -6.50 3.63
CA VAL A 236 -3.38 -6.99 2.24
C VAL A 236 -2.00 -7.60 1.96
N LEU A 237 -0.91 -6.93 2.39
CA LEU A 237 0.45 -7.47 2.24
C LEU A 237 0.64 -8.78 3.03
N LEU A 238 0.16 -8.85 4.27
CA LEU A 238 0.23 -10.07 5.09
C LEU A 238 -0.56 -11.22 4.44
N GLY A 239 -1.74 -10.94 3.88
CA GLY A 239 -2.51 -11.92 3.12
C GLY A 239 -1.78 -12.40 1.86
N ALA A 240 -1.14 -11.49 1.13
CA ALA A 240 -0.31 -11.81 -0.02
C ALA A 240 0.93 -12.66 0.38
N GLU A 241 1.59 -12.31 1.49
CA GLU A 241 2.71 -13.11 2.04
C GLU A 241 2.29 -14.52 2.40
N LEU A 242 1.13 -14.66 3.03
CA LEU A 242 0.60 -15.94 3.43
C LEU A 242 0.32 -16.82 2.19
N LEU A 243 -0.31 -16.26 1.16
CA LEU A 243 -0.56 -16.98 -0.10
C LEU A 243 0.73 -17.35 -0.82
N ALA A 244 1.69 -16.43 -0.89
CA ALA A 244 2.93 -16.62 -1.63
C ALA A 244 3.88 -17.61 -0.96
N ARG A 245 4.07 -17.49 0.36
CA ARG A 245 5.01 -18.31 1.14
C ARG A 245 4.39 -19.60 1.66
N GLY A 246 3.08 -19.58 1.91
CA GLY A 246 2.40 -20.64 2.65
C GLY A 246 2.81 -20.67 4.12
N THR A 247 2.75 -21.86 4.70
CA THR A 247 3.11 -22.15 6.08
C THR A 247 4.06 -23.34 6.13
N TRP A 248 4.43 -23.75 7.33
CA TRP A 248 5.18 -24.97 7.55
C TRP A 248 4.44 -26.23 7.02
N GLN A 249 3.10 -26.25 7.10
CA GLN A 249 2.27 -27.39 6.70
C GLN A 249 1.73 -27.27 5.27
N GLN A 250 1.60 -26.05 4.76
CA GLN A 250 0.96 -25.75 3.47
C GLN A 250 1.93 -25.01 2.55
N ALA A 251 2.23 -25.60 1.40
CA ALA A 251 3.08 -24.93 0.41
C ALA A 251 2.43 -23.64 -0.10
N GLY A 252 3.23 -22.61 -0.34
CA GLY A 252 2.78 -21.36 -0.93
C GLY A 252 2.76 -21.36 -2.45
N ALA A 253 2.14 -20.34 -3.02
CA ALA A 253 1.98 -20.13 -4.46
C ALA A 253 3.28 -19.73 -5.18
N GLY A 254 4.33 -19.34 -4.43
CA GLY A 254 5.53 -18.72 -5.00
C GLY A 254 5.35 -17.22 -5.26
N ASP A 255 6.01 -16.72 -6.30
CA ASP A 255 6.00 -15.30 -6.62
C ASP A 255 4.60 -14.81 -6.98
N LEU A 256 4.12 -13.79 -6.24
CA LEU A 256 2.75 -13.26 -6.31
C LEU A 256 2.77 -11.74 -6.26
N MET A 257 1.86 -11.11 -6.99
CA MET A 257 1.64 -9.67 -6.95
C MET A 257 0.17 -9.38 -6.65
N VAL A 258 -0.08 -8.28 -5.92
CA VAL A 258 -1.43 -7.76 -5.69
C VAL A 258 -1.52 -6.35 -6.23
N ILE A 259 -2.60 -6.05 -6.93
CA ILE A 259 -3.02 -4.72 -7.35
C ILE A 259 -4.24 -4.37 -6.51
N ASP A 260 -4.14 -3.38 -5.65
CA ASP A 260 -5.27 -2.87 -4.86
C ASP A 260 -5.57 -1.43 -5.29
N ILE A 261 -6.64 -1.27 -6.07
CA ILE A 261 -7.07 0.03 -6.57
C ILE A 261 -8.32 0.51 -5.83
N GLY A 262 -8.13 1.58 -5.07
CA GLY A 262 -9.17 2.20 -4.26
C GLY A 262 -9.70 3.51 -4.83
N GLY A 263 -10.56 4.18 -4.06
CA GLY A 263 -11.06 5.51 -4.39
C GLY A 263 -10.01 6.62 -4.23
N ALA A 264 -9.04 6.45 -3.33
CA ALA A 264 -8.03 7.46 -3.01
C ALA A 264 -6.62 7.09 -3.49
N THR A 265 -6.27 5.81 -3.52
CA THR A 265 -4.92 5.32 -3.83
C THR A 265 -4.95 4.11 -4.73
N THR A 266 -3.82 3.83 -5.39
CA THR A 266 -3.53 2.54 -6.02
C THR A 266 -2.27 1.97 -5.38
N ASP A 267 -2.39 0.76 -4.83
CA ASP A 267 -1.33 0.05 -4.14
C ASP A 267 -0.89 -1.16 -4.94
N ILE A 268 0.41 -1.34 -5.06
CA ILE A 268 0.99 -2.55 -5.65
C ILE A 268 1.81 -3.26 -4.59
N HIS A 269 1.52 -4.55 -4.39
CA HIS A 269 2.29 -5.42 -3.52
C HIS A 269 2.94 -6.51 -4.35
N SER A 270 4.18 -6.88 -4.05
CA SER A 270 4.82 -8.05 -4.64
C SER A 270 5.52 -8.86 -3.55
N VAL A 271 5.35 -10.15 -3.59
CA VAL A 271 5.96 -11.12 -2.68
C VAL A 271 6.74 -12.13 -3.51
N MET A 272 8.03 -12.22 -3.25
CA MET A 272 8.97 -13.11 -3.93
C MET A 272 9.75 -13.93 -2.88
N PRO A 273 9.18 -15.01 -2.35
CA PRO A 273 9.70 -15.70 -1.18
C PRO A 273 11.07 -16.36 -1.41
N ASP A 274 11.39 -16.70 -2.64
CA ASP A 274 12.59 -17.46 -3.00
C ASP A 274 13.74 -16.62 -3.55
N LEU A 275 13.74 -15.30 -3.30
CA LEU A 275 14.80 -14.40 -3.76
C LEU A 275 16.21 -14.87 -3.38
N ASP A 276 16.37 -15.47 -2.20
CA ASP A 276 17.68 -15.95 -1.74
C ASP A 276 18.15 -17.20 -2.48
N LYS A 277 17.24 -17.96 -3.09
CA LYS A 277 17.55 -19.16 -3.89
C LYS A 277 17.96 -18.84 -5.33
N LEU A 278 17.79 -17.59 -5.77
CA LEU A 278 18.16 -17.17 -7.12
C LEU A 278 19.68 -17.10 -7.25
N SER A 279 20.19 -17.52 -8.41
CA SER A 279 21.58 -17.30 -8.81
C SER A 279 21.89 -15.80 -8.91
N ILE A 280 23.19 -15.45 -8.94
CA ILE A 280 23.61 -14.06 -9.10
C ILE A 280 23.15 -13.49 -10.45
N GLU A 281 23.09 -14.33 -11.48
CA GLU A 281 22.64 -13.96 -12.82
C GLU A 281 21.11 -13.70 -12.85
N GLU A 282 20.34 -14.52 -12.14
CA GLU A 282 18.88 -14.36 -12.00
C GLU A 282 18.49 -13.20 -11.09
N LYS A 283 19.29 -12.89 -10.06
CA LYS A 283 19.06 -11.72 -9.22
C LYS A 283 19.23 -10.42 -9.98
N GLY A 284 19.91 -10.46 -11.13
CA GLY A 284 20.34 -9.27 -11.83
C GLY A 284 21.28 -8.43 -10.97
N LEU A 285 21.68 -7.26 -11.44
CA LEU A 285 22.25 -6.24 -10.55
C LEU A 285 21.10 -5.64 -9.69
N VAL A 286 20.59 -6.45 -8.79
CA VAL A 286 19.72 -5.97 -7.73
C VAL A 286 20.59 -5.02 -6.91
N VAL A 287 20.43 -3.73 -7.17
CA VAL A 287 21.03 -2.70 -6.32
C VAL A 287 20.56 -2.98 -4.91
N SER A 288 21.45 -3.36 -4.09
CA SER A 288 21.53 -4.03 -2.79
C SER A 288 20.34 -4.01 -1.81
N ASN A 289 19.25 -3.30 -2.07
CA ASN A 289 18.19 -3.06 -1.09
C ASN A 289 16.80 -3.58 -1.48
N GLU A 290 16.67 -4.17 -2.66
CA GLU A 290 15.42 -4.82 -3.10
C GLU A 290 15.39 -6.31 -2.75
N LYS A 291 16.28 -6.72 -1.86
CA LYS A 291 16.35 -8.08 -1.28
C LYS A 291 15.21 -8.42 -0.32
N GLN A 292 14.29 -7.48 -0.09
CA GLN A 292 13.12 -7.81 0.73
C GLN A 292 12.16 -8.68 -0.08
N PRO A 293 11.82 -9.88 0.41
CA PRO A 293 10.88 -10.76 -0.30
C PRO A 293 9.52 -10.11 -0.50
N SER A 294 9.12 -9.20 0.39
CA SER A 294 7.84 -8.49 0.30
C SER A 294 8.07 -6.99 0.10
N TYR A 295 7.37 -6.42 -0.88
CA TYR A 295 7.52 -5.02 -1.24
C TYR A 295 6.15 -4.41 -1.58
N ARG A 296 5.91 -3.17 -1.18
CA ARG A 296 4.69 -2.41 -1.46
C ARG A 296 5.04 -1.01 -1.95
N THR A 297 4.32 -0.52 -2.94
CA THR A 297 4.29 0.89 -3.34
C THR A 297 2.87 1.42 -3.25
N VAL A 298 2.74 2.70 -2.95
CA VAL A 298 1.47 3.42 -2.85
C VAL A 298 1.52 4.62 -3.77
N GLU A 299 0.56 4.69 -4.68
CA GLU A 299 0.33 5.87 -5.50
C GLU A 299 -0.84 6.66 -4.91
N GLY A 300 -0.49 7.65 -4.12
CA GLY A 300 -1.46 8.42 -3.34
C GLY A 300 -2.32 9.39 -4.15
N ASN A 301 -1.96 9.62 -5.41
CA ASN A 301 -2.67 10.47 -6.36
C ASN A 301 -3.28 9.70 -7.54
N LEU A 302 -3.35 8.37 -7.46
CA LEU A 302 -3.91 7.54 -8.53
C LEU A 302 -5.15 6.75 -8.04
N GLY A 303 -6.03 7.38 -7.30
CA GLY A 303 -7.30 6.77 -6.90
C GLY A 303 -8.43 7.12 -7.86
N LEU A 304 -9.44 6.25 -7.93
CA LEU A 304 -10.54 6.38 -8.90
C LEU A 304 -11.61 7.40 -8.48
N ARG A 305 -11.54 8.00 -7.30
CA ARG A 305 -12.55 8.94 -6.79
C ARG A 305 -11.89 10.18 -6.18
N VAL A 306 -11.27 10.06 -5.03
CA VAL A 306 -10.73 11.18 -4.24
C VAL A 306 -9.54 11.86 -4.92
N SER A 307 -8.83 11.17 -5.80
CA SER A 307 -7.64 11.66 -6.52
C SER A 307 -7.67 11.31 -8.02
N ALA A 308 -8.86 11.31 -8.61
CA ALA A 308 -9.05 10.94 -10.02
C ALA A 308 -8.36 11.89 -11.00
N THR A 309 -8.22 13.17 -10.67
CA THR A 309 -7.47 14.17 -11.48
C THR A 309 -5.99 13.84 -11.56
N GLY A 310 -5.39 13.25 -10.51
CA GLY A 310 -3.99 12.82 -10.51
C GLY A 310 -3.67 11.79 -11.59
N ILE A 311 -4.64 10.99 -12.04
CA ILE A 311 -4.47 10.07 -13.16
C ILE A 311 -4.30 10.87 -14.47
N ILE A 312 -5.11 11.94 -14.65
CA ILE A 312 -4.99 12.83 -15.80
C ILE A 312 -3.63 13.56 -15.80
N GLU A 313 -3.17 14.00 -14.63
CA GLU A 313 -1.85 14.63 -14.47
C GLU A 313 -0.71 13.68 -14.83
N ALA A 314 -0.85 12.39 -14.51
CA ALA A 314 0.18 11.39 -14.76
C ALA A 314 0.30 10.99 -16.23
N VAL A 315 -0.80 10.89 -16.98
CA VAL A 315 -0.81 10.33 -18.36
C VAL A 315 -1.44 11.24 -19.41
N GLY A 316 -2.04 12.34 -19.01
CA GLY A 316 -2.82 13.23 -19.88
C GLY A 316 -4.22 12.68 -20.22
N SER A 317 -5.17 13.57 -20.49
CA SER A 317 -6.53 13.17 -20.89
C SER A 317 -6.58 12.33 -22.17
N LEU A 318 -5.75 12.69 -23.17
CA LEU A 318 -5.62 11.92 -24.41
C LEU A 318 -4.98 10.55 -24.18
N GLY A 319 -4.05 10.42 -23.21
CA GLY A 319 -3.47 9.13 -22.82
C GLY A 319 -4.52 8.18 -22.23
N VAL A 320 -5.45 8.70 -21.40
CA VAL A 320 -6.57 7.91 -20.88
C VAL A 320 -7.52 7.52 -21.99
N LEU A 321 -7.91 8.46 -22.87
CA LEU A 321 -8.82 8.19 -23.99
C LEU A 321 -8.23 7.20 -25.01
N ALA A 322 -6.92 7.18 -25.19
CA ALA A 322 -6.24 6.23 -26.07
C ALA A 322 -6.48 4.76 -25.65
N LYS A 323 -6.70 4.48 -24.35
CA LYS A 323 -7.09 3.14 -23.90
C LYS A 323 -8.44 2.69 -24.48
N LEU A 324 -9.31 3.65 -24.80
CA LEU A 324 -10.65 3.41 -25.40
C LEU A 324 -10.63 3.47 -26.92
N GLY A 325 -9.47 3.79 -27.53
CA GLY A 325 -9.41 4.09 -28.97
C GLY A 325 -10.09 5.39 -29.37
N ILE A 326 -10.30 6.31 -28.42
CA ILE A 326 -10.94 7.60 -28.63
C ILE A 326 -9.89 8.71 -28.77
N SER A 327 -10.10 9.60 -29.72
CA SER A 327 -9.28 10.79 -29.90
C SER A 327 -10.17 11.97 -30.23
N GLY A 328 -10.31 12.90 -29.32
CA GLY A 328 -11.17 14.08 -29.53
C GLY A 328 -10.97 15.10 -28.41
N ARG A 329 -11.04 16.38 -28.76
CA ARG A 329 -10.93 17.47 -27.78
C ARG A 329 -12.14 17.52 -26.87
N GLN A 330 -13.32 17.30 -27.41
CA GLN A 330 -14.56 17.34 -26.65
C GLN A 330 -14.60 16.22 -25.60
N GLU A 331 -14.21 14.99 -25.97
CA GLU A 331 -14.14 13.85 -25.07
C GLU A 331 -13.07 14.05 -23.99
N ALA A 332 -11.95 14.71 -24.35
CA ALA A 332 -10.92 15.05 -23.37
C ALA A 332 -11.43 16.08 -22.33
N GLU A 333 -12.15 17.11 -22.78
CA GLU A 333 -12.79 18.09 -21.89
C GLU A 333 -13.84 17.44 -20.98
N GLN A 334 -14.67 16.52 -21.51
CA GLN A 334 -15.65 15.75 -20.75
C GLN A 334 -14.99 14.85 -19.70
N LEU A 335 -13.91 14.15 -20.06
CA LEU A 335 -13.17 13.31 -19.12
C LEU A 335 -12.58 14.14 -17.97
N VAL A 336 -11.97 15.29 -18.26
CA VAL A 336 -11.41 16.18 -17.22
C VAL A 336 -12.54 16.72 -16.31
N ALA A 337 -13.69 17.08 -16.87
CA ALA A 337 -14.84 17.51 -16.08
C ALA A 337 -15.35 16.36 -15.18
N TYR A 338 -15.39 15.14 -15.72
CA TYR A 338 -15.81 13.95 -14.99
C TYR A 338 -14.88 13.63 -13.81
N THR A 339 -13.56 13.66 -13.99
CA THR A 339 -12.62 13.40 -12.86
C THR A 339 -12.76 14.44 -11.74
N LYS A 340 -12.94 15.72 -12.07
CA LYS A 340 -13.21 16.76 -11.08
C LYS A 340 -14.55 16.54 -10.35
N TYR A 341 -15.58 16.08 -11.08
CA TYR A 341 -16.85 15.75 -10.48
C TYR A 341 -16.72 14.59 -9.49
N LEU A 342 -15.96 13.55 -9.83
CA LEU A 342 -15.71 12.41 -8.95
C LEU A 342 -15.01 12.81 -7.63
N GLU A 343 -14.03 13.72 -7.69
CA GLU A 343 -13.34 14.20 -6.50
C GLU A 343 -14.25 14.96 -5.53
N ASN A 344 -15.18 15.73 -6.08
CA ASN A 344 -16.20 16.44 -5.29
C ASN A 344 -17.33 15.51 -4.82
N ASN A 345 -17.50 14.34 -5.44
CA ASN A 345 -18.55 13.35 -5.15
C ASN A 345 -17.98 11.93 -5.06
N PRO A 346 -17.14 11.60 -4.05
CA PRO A 346 -16.43 10.31 -4.00
C PRO A 346 -17.35 9.07 -3.95
N GLY A 347 -18.59 9.24 -3.52
CA GLY A 347 -19.62 8.18 -3.49
C GLY A 347 -20.33 7.96 -4.83
N TYR A 348 -20.04 8.77 -5.86
CA TYR A 348 -20.72 8.66 -7.16
C TYR A 348 -20.35 7.36 -7.89
N ILE A 349 -21.36 6.72 -8.45
CA ILE A 349 -21.21 5.54 -9.30
C ILE A 349 -21.64 5.96 -10.71
N SER A 350 -20.84 5.62 -11.73
CA SER A 350 -21.11 5.94 -13.13
C SER A 350 -22.52 5.53 -13.55
N GLN A 351 -23.29 6.46 -14.16
CA GLN A 351 -24.68 6.27 -14.54
C GLN A 351 -24.84 6.06 -16.05
N THR A 352 -23.86 6.49 -16.84
CA THR A 352 -23.91 6.39 -18.30
C THR A 352 -22.85 5.43 -18.84
N PRO A 353 -23.06 4.84 -20.03
CA PRO A 353 -22.03 4.01 -20.68
C PRO A 353 -20.70 4.74 -20.88
N GLN A 354 -20.72 6.03 -21.19
CA GLN A 354 -19.52 6.84 -21.37
C GLN A 354 -18.73 7.00 -20.06
N GLU A 355 -19.43 7.34 -18.97
CA GLU A 355 -18.79 7.43 -17.65
C GLU A 355 -18.19 6.09 -17.21
N LYS A 356 -18.90 4.99 -17.50
CA LYS A 356 -18.39 3.65 -17.24
C LYS A 356 -17.09 3.38 -18.01
N GLN A 357 -17.03 3.74 -19.31
CA GLN A 357 -15.82 3.63 -20.10
C GLN A 357 -14.69 4.48 -19.54
N PHE A 358 -14.99 5.70 -19.08
CA PHE A 358 -14.00 6.55 -18.42
C PHE A 358 -13.46 5.91 -17.15
N ASP A 359 -14.31 5.36 -16.27
CA ASP A 359 -13.88 4.64 -15.07
C ASP A 359 -12.93 3.47 -15.41
N LEU A 360 -13.24 2.67 -16.45
CA LEU A 360 -12.41 1.55 -16.87
C LEU A 360 -11.03 2.01 -17.40
N ALA A 361 -11.02 3.07 -18.21
CA ALA A 361 -9.78 3.62 -18.76
C ALA A 361 -8.92 4.29 -17.68
N LEU A 362 -9.52 5.02 -16.75
CA LEU A 362 -8.85 5.59 -15.60
C LEU A 362 -8.20 4.48 -14.73
N ALA A 363 -8.94 3.40 -14.47
CA ALA A 363 -8.42 2.26 -13.73
C ALA A 363 -7.22 1.60 -14.43
N ALA A 364 -7.31 1.38 -15.75
CA ALA A 364 -6.21 0.81 -16.53
C ALA A 364 -4.96 1.71 -16.48
N CYS A 365 -5.13 3.03 -16.61
CA CYS A 365 -4.03 4.00 -16.55
C CYS A 365 -3.41 4.08 -15.15
N ALA A 366 -4.22 4.15 -14.10
CA ALA A 366 -3.73 4.19 -12.72
C ALA A 366 -2.89 2.95 -12.39
N ILE A 367 -3.36 1.78 -12.78
CA ILE A 367 -2.65 0.52 -12.60
C ILE A 367 -1.36 0.49 -13.42
N GLU A 368 -1.40 0.88 -14.70
CA GLU A 368 -0.19 0.91 -15.55
C GLU A 368 0.91 1.77 -14.95
N VAL A 369 0.57 2.99 -14.51
CA VAL A 369 1.53 3.91 -13.88
C VAL A 369 2.07 3.32 -12.58
N ALA A 370 1.20 2.80 -11.73
CA ALA A 370 1.59 2.20 -10.47
C ALA A 370 2.51 0.98 -10.67
N LEU A 371 2.20 0.11 -11.63
CA LEU A 371 3.02 -1.05 -11.99
C LEU A 371 4.43 -0.65 -12.44
N LYS A 372 4.53 0.33 -13.35
CA LYS A 372 5.82 0.81 -13.87
C LYS A 372 6.69 1.45 -12.78
N ARG A 373 6.07 2.12 -11.81
CA ARG A 373 6.78 2.70 -10.65
C ARG A 373 7.17 1.67 -9.59
N HIS A 374 6.43 0.57 -9.50
CA HIS A 374 6.70 -0.53 -8.59
C HIS A 374 7.81 -1.46 -9.09
N ALA A 375 7.81 -1.76 -10.38
CA ALA A 375 8.76 -2.66 -11.02
C ALA A 375 10.14 -2.00 -11.21
N GLY A 376 11.15 -2.84 -11.37
CA GLY A 376 12.42 -2.43 -11.94
C GLY A 376 12.33 -2.18 -13.45
N TYR A 377 13.46 -1.88 -14.06
CA TYR A 377 13.56 -1.55 -15.48
C TYR A 377 14.87 -2.08 -16.11
N ILE A 378 14.91 -2.22 -17.41
CA ILE A 378 16.14 -2.46 -18.17
C ILE A 378 16.84 -1.11 -18.37
N ALA A 379 18.09 -1.00 -17.94
CA ALA A 379 18.88 0.21 -18.12
C ALA A 379 19.15 0.44 -19.63
N GLU A 380 18.87 1.64 -20.11
CA GLU A 380 19.14 2.04 -21.50
C GLU A 380 20.48 2.78 -21.62
N GLU A 381 20.94 3.39 -20.53
CA GLU A 381 22.15 4.20 -20.50
C GLU A 381 23.20 3.64 -19.53
N TYR A 382 24.46 3.97 -19.81
CA TYR A 382 25.59 3.64 -18.94
C TYR A 382 25.59 4.54 -17.71
N ASN A 383 25.62 3.93 -16.52
CA ASN A 383 25.78 4.64 -15.26
C ASN A 383 27.12 4.25 -14.61
N PRO A 384 28.17 5.09 -14.77
CA PRO A 384 29.52 4.76 -14.28
C PRO A 384 29.63 4.72 -12.76
N VAL A 385 28.76 5.46 -12.05
CA VAL A 385 28.77 5.50 -10.57
C VAL A 385 28.30 4.17 -9.97
N MET A 386 27.35 3.53 -10.64
CA MET A 386 26.77 2.25 -10.19
C MET A 386 27.31 1.05 -10.96
N GLY A 387 28.18 1.26 -11.98
CA GLY A 387 28.65 0.20 -12.84
C GLY A 387 27.58 -0.44 -13.72
N ILE A 388 26.46 0.26 -13.95
CA ILE A 388 25.33 -0.25 -14.74
C ILE A 388 25.61 0.00 -16.21
N ILE A 389 25.53 -1.06 -17.02
CA ILE A 389 25.65 -1.00 -18.48
C ILE A 389 24.25 -1.12 -19.13
N PRO A 390 24.06 -0.60 -20.37
CA PRO A 390 22.82 -0.80 -21.12
C PRO A 390 22.45 -2.29 -21.21
N GLY A 391 21.16 -2.60 -21.06
CA GLY A 391 20.65 -3.96 -21.03
C GLY A 391 20.62 -4.61 -19.62
N THR A 392 21.21 -3.98 -18.60
CA THR A 392 21.20 -4.49 -17.23
C THR A 392 19.82 -4.31 -16.59
N PRO A 393 19.24 -5.37 -15.98
CA PRO A 393 18.07 -5.22 -15.13
C PRO A 393 18.40 -4.45 -13.85
N VAL A 394 17.64 -3.40 -13.55
CA VAL A 394 17.80 -2.57 -12.36
C VAL A 394 16.48 -2.55 -11.60
N GLY A 395 16.52 -2.75 -10.30
CA GLY A 395 15.34 -2.72 -9.46
C GLY A 395 14.65 -4.08 -9.38
N ARG A 396 13.35 -4.05 -9.03
CA ARG A 396 12.59 -5.27 -8.74
C ARG A 396 12.16 -5.98 -10.02
N ASP A 397 12.70 -7.16 -10.24
CA ASP A 397 12.37 -8.00 -11.39
C ASP A 397 11.12 -8.84 -11.11
N LEU A 398 9.99 -8.45 -11.72
CA LEU A 398 8.71 -9.13 -11.54
C LEU A 398 8.35 -10.09 -12.69
N ARG A 399 9.25 -10.28 -13.66
CA ARG A 399 8.96 -11.08 -14.87
C ARG A 399 8.55 -12.53 -14.57
N ARG A 400 8.97 -13.06 -13.43
CA ARG A 400 8.68 -14.43 -12.96
C ARG A 400 7.34 -14.55 -12.21
N VAL A 401 6.72 -13.44 -11.83
CA VAL A 401 5.45 -13.46 -11.10
C VAL A 401 4.39 -14.20 -11.90
N LYS A 402 3.86 -15.29 -11.33
CA LYS A 402 2.86 -16.14 -11.97
C LYS A 402 1.44 -15.66 -11.72
N TYR A 403 1.15 -15.16 -10.52
CA TYR A 403 -0.18 -14.77 -10.10
C TYR A 403 -0.26 -13.28 -9.81
N VAL A 404 -1.26 -12.62 -10.39
CA VAL A 404 -1.60 -11.22 -10.10
C VAL A 404 -3.01 -11.18 -9.57
N VAL A 405 -3.15 -10.88 -8.27
CA VAL A 405 -4.44 -10.73 -7.59
C VAL A 405 -4.89 -9.28 -7.73
N ALA A 406 -6.04 -9.06 -8.34
CA ALA A 406 -6.64 -7.73 -8.48
C ALA A 406 -7.74 -7.54 -7.44
N VAL A 407 -7.60 -6.47 -6.66
CA VAL A 407 -8.46 -6.06 -5.56
C VAL A 407 -8.99 -4.66 -5.82
N GLY A 408 -10.22 -4.38 -5.45
CA GLY A 408 -10.82 -3.05 -5.57
C GLY A 408 -12.28 -3.08 -5.99
N GLY A 409 -13.00 -2.01 -5.63
CA GLY A 409 -14.43 -1.89 -5.97
C GLY A 409 -14.70 -1.94 -7.47
N ILE A 410 -13.80 -1.40 -8.29
CA ILE A 410 -13.94 -1.46 -9.76
C ILE A 410 -13.98 -2.90 -10.26
N PHE A 411 -13.19 -3.80 -9.68
CA PHE A 411 -13.18 -5.22 -10.07
C PHE A 411 -14.42 -5.96 -9.55
N THR A 412 -14.87 -5.69 -8.33
CA THR A 412 -16.05 -6.37 -7.77
C THR A 412 -17.35 -6.01 -8.50
N HIS A 413 -17.43 -4.81 -9.08
CA HIS A 413 -18.65 -4.29 -9.76
C HIS A 413 -18.56 -4.28 -11.28
N SER A 414 -17.49 -4.82 -11.87
CA SER A 414 -17.32 -4.93 -13.32
C SER A 414 -17.65 -6.32 -13.84
N THR A 415 -18.09 -6.38 -15.09
CA THR A 415 -18.28 -7.64 -15.82
C THR A 415 -16.94 -8.33 -16.10
N PRO A 416 -16.92 -9.63 -16.42
CA PRO A 416 -15.67 -10.31 -16.77
C PRO A 416 -14.90 -9.66 -17.93
N SER A 417 -15.59 -9.15 -18.95
CA SER A 417 -14.97 -8.43 -20.08
C SER A 417 -14.35 -7.10 -19.68
N GLU A 418 -15.00 -6.34 -18.79
CA GLU A 418 -14.47 -5.09 -18.25
C GLU A 418 -13.24 -5.32 -17.38
N LYS A 419 -13.25 -6.33 -16.51
CA LYS A 419 -12.09 -6.75 -15.72
C LYS A 419 -10.90 -7.11 -16.60
N GLN A 420 -11.16 -7.89 -17.65
CA GLN A 420 -10.15 -8.26 -18.63
C GLN A 420 -9.62 -7.02 -19.37
N PHE A 421 -10.49 -6.09 -19.78
CA PHE A 421 -10.07 -4.83 -20.39
C PHE A 421 -9.12 -4.04 -19.50
N ILE A 422 -9.48 -3.80 -18.24
CA ILE A 422 -8.64 -3.05 -17.30
C ILE A 422 -7.24 -3.68 -17.21
N LEU A 423 -7.17 -4.97 -16.95
CA LEU A 423 -5.90 -5.66 -16.74
C LEU A 423 -5.09 -5.77 -18.04
N SER A 424 -5.73 -6.12 -19.16
CA SER A 424 -5.02 -6.21 -20.44
C SER A 424 -4.45 -4.86 -20.87
N GLU A 425 -5.19 -3.76 -20.73
CA GLU A 425 -4.70 -2.43 -21.07
C GLU A 425 -3.62 -1.91 -20.11
N ALA A 426 -3.68 -2.30 -18.82
CA ALA A 426 -2.64 -1.93 -17.84
C ALA A 426 -1.29 -2.63 -18.10
N PHE A 427 -1.30 -3.86 -18.61
CA PHE A 427 -0.09 -4.65 -18.89
C PHE A 427 0.37 -4.60 -20.35
N LYS A 428 -0.38 -3.93 -21.24
CA LYS A 428 -0.14 -3.94 -22.70
C LYS A 428 1.21 -3.40 -23.13
N ASN A 429 1.68 -2.33 -22.47
CA ASN A 429 2.88 -1.60 -22.84
C ASN A 429 3.90 -1.55 -21.70
N PRO A 430 4.60 -2.65 -21.38
CA PRO A 430 5.58 -2.66 -20.29
C PRO A 430 6.78 -1.74 -20.55
N GLY A 431 7.10 -1.43 -21.83
CA GLY A 431 8.31 -0.69 -22.17
C GLY A 431 9.56 -1.39 -21.65
N ILE A 432 10.41 -0.65 -20.95
CA ILE A 432 11.62 -1.17 -20.30
C ILE A 432 11.33 -1.78 -18.90
N SER A 433 10.10 -1.70 -18.40
CA SER A 433 9.77 -2.15 -17.05
C SER A 433 9.73 -3.68 -16.94
N LEU A 434 10.27 -4.21 -15.84
CA LEU A 434 10.40 -5.63 -15.55
C LEU A 434 9.08 -6.22 -15.00
N LEU A 435 7.98 -6.03 -15.76
CA LEU A 435 6.65 -6.51 -15.40
C LEU A 435 6.47 -8.01 -15.67
N PRO A 436 5.48 -8.67 -15.02
CA PRO A 436 5.13 -10.07 -15.28
C PRO A 436 4.87 -10.33 -16.77
N VAL A 437 5.48 -11.38 -17.31
CA VAL A 437 5.43 -11.66 -18.76
C VAL A 437 4.10 -12.26 -19.20
N LYS A 438 3.56 -13.23 -18.46
CA LYS A 438 2.28 -13.89 -18.74
C LYS A 438 1.61 -14.29 -17.43
N PRO A 439 1.19 -13.32 -16.62
CA PRO A 439 0.60 -13.64 -15.33
C PRO A 439 -0.81 -14.22 -15.50
N GLN A 440 -1.17 -15.10 -14.58
CA GLN A 440 -2.55 -15.46 -14.37
C GLN A 440 -3.22 -14.39 -13.51
N PHE A 441 -4.23 -13.72 -14.06
CA PHE A 441 -5.02 -12.77 -13.31
C PHE A 441 -6.08 -13.46 -12.47
N VAL A 442 -6.16 -13.07 -11.21
CA VAL A 442 -7.12 -13.57 -10.23
C VAL A 442 -7.82 -12.37 -9.60
N ILE A 443 -9.13 -12.41 -9.49
CA ILE A 443 -9.92 -11.32 -8.93
C ILE A 443 -10.37 -11.67 -7.52
N ASP A 444 -10.18 -10.77 -6.57
CA ASP A 444 -10.77 -10.87 -5.24
C ASP A 444 -12.25 -10.39 -5.27
N GLU A 445 -13.10 -11.27 -5.80
CA GLU A 445 -14.54 -10.99 -6.01
C GLU A 445 -15.27 -10.63 -4.70
N ARG A 446 -14.79 -11.14 -3.58
CA ARG A 446 -15.43 -10.98 -2.26
C ARG A 446 -14.66 -10.04 -1.33
N TYR A 447 -13.58 -9.45 -1.83
CA TYR A 447 -12.77 -8.52 -1.03
C TYR A 447 -12.31 -9.14 0.29
N ILE A 448 -11.65 -10.30 0.24
CA ILE A 448 -11.29 -11.07 1.44
C ILE A 448 -9.80 -11.09 1.75
N LEU A 449 -8.94 -10.65 0.82
CA LEU A 449 -7.49 -10.75 1.00
C LEU A 449 -7.01 -10.03 2.27
N TYR A 450 -7.58 -8.85 2.58
CA TYR A 450 -7.28 -8.13 3.82
C TYR A 450 -7.66 -8.94 5.07
N ALA A 451 -8.79 -9.66 4.99
CA ALA A 451 -9.27 -10.45 6.11
C ALA A 451 -8.35 -11.64 6.38
N LEU A 452 -7.87 -12.31 5.32
CA LEU A 452 -6.87 -13.39 5.48
C LEU A 452 -5.59 -12.88 6.14
N GLY A 453 -5.12 -11.69 5.77
CA GLY A 453 -3.97 -11.08 6.43
C GLY A 453 -4.23 -10.66 7.88
N ALA A 454 -5.44 -10.19 8.18
CA ALA A 454 -5.80 -9.78 9.54
C ALA A 454 -5.86 -10.97 10.53
N ILE A 455 -6.29 -12.14 10.07
CA ILE A 455 -6.46 -13.34 10.89
C ILE A 455 -5.33 -14.37 10.70
N GLY A 456 -4.51 -14.22 9.66
CA GLY A 456 -3.47 -15.17 9.28
C GLY A 456 -2.42 -15.42 10.38
N ALA A 457 -2.16 -14.44 11.24
CA ALA A 457 -1.26 -14.63 12.39
C ALA A 457 -1.75 -15.67 13.41
N HIS A 458 -3.05 -15.94 13.44
CA HIS A 458 -3.69 -16.87 14.37
C HIS A 458 -4.15 -18.17 13.70
N TYR A 459 -4.47 -18.12 12.40
CA TYR A 459 -5.07 -19.24 11.66
C TYR A 459 -4.37 -19.46 10.31
N ALA A 460 -3.03 -19.47 10.33
CA ALA A 460 -2.21 -19.41 9.10
C ALA A 460 -2.52 -20.56 8.13
N ASP A 461 -2.57 -21.81 8.61
CA ASP A 461 -2.79 -22.98 7.75
C ASP A 461 -4.18 -22.95 7.10
N ALA A 462 -5.22 -22.71 7.90
CA ALA A 462 -6.59 -22.62 7.42
C ALA A 462 -6.78 -21.46 6.43
N CYS A 463 -6.16 -20.30 6.69
CA CYS A 463 -6.17 -19.16 5.77
C CYS A 463 -5.44 -19.44 4.47
N THR A 464 -4.32 -20.17 4.52
CA THR A 464 -3.57 -20.56 3.32
C THR A 464 -4.39 -21.49 2.45
N VAL A 465 -4.94 -22.55 3.01
CA VAL A 465 -5.77 -23.53 2.29
C VAL A 465 -7.00 -22.84 1.68
N PHE A 466 -7.72 -22.07 2.49
CA PHE A 466 -8.90 -21.34 2.03
C PHE A 466 -8.56 -20.34 0.92
N GLY A 467 -7.49 -19.55 1.09
CA GLY A 467 -7.06 -18.56 0.12
C GLY A 467 -6.67 -19.20 -1.22
N GLN A 468 -5.92 -20.29 -1.20
CA GLN A 468 -5.53 -21.01 -2.41
C GLN A 468 -6.75 -21.57 -3.15
N GLN A 469 -7.72 -22.13 -2.44
CA GLN A 469 -8.96 -22.62 -3.02
C GLN A 469 -9.80 -21.49 -3.61
N TYR A 470 -9.96 -20.41 -2.85
CA TYR A 470 -10.75 -19.24 -3.25
C TYR A 470 -10.18 -18.57 -4.49
N PHE A 471 -8.88 -18.33 -4.52
CA PHE A 471 -8.19 -17.71 -5.64
C PHE A 471 -7.85 -18.68 -6.75
N LYS A 472 -8.21 -19.97 -6.64
CA LYS A 472 -7.91 -21.02 -7.62
C LYS A 472 -6.42 -21.10 -7.97
N ILE A 473 -5.56 -20.91 -6.97
CA ILE A 473 -4.11 -21.00 -7.13
C ILE A 473 -3.73 -22.48 -7.16
N ASN A 474 -3.28 -22.97 -8.31
CA ASN A 474 -2.87 -24.35 -8.48
C ASN A 474 -1.40 -24.53 -8.07
N LEU A 475 -1.16 -25.30 -7.02
CA LEU A 475 0.19 -25.67 -6.57
C LEU A 475 0.85 -26.76 -7.43
N LYS A 476 0.07 -27.43 -8.31
CA LYS A 476 0.55 -28.48 -9.22
C LYS A 476 1.29 -27.89 -10.43
N GLY A 477 2.42 -27.25 -10.21
CA GLY A 477 3.21 -26.64 -11.28
C GLY A 477 4.68 -26.45 -10.89
N ASN A 478 5.07 -26.93 -9.70
CA ASN A 478 6.47 -26.89 -9.24
C ASN A 478 7.22 -28.21 -9.42
N GLU A 479 6.66 -29.17 -10.15
CA GLU A 479 7.47 -30.25 -10.67
C GLU A 479 8.27 -29.68 -11.84
N HIS A 480 9.57 -29.59 -11.64
CA HIS A 480 10.56 -29.22 -12.62
C HIS A 480 10.26 -29.89 -13.97
N GLU A 481 9.99 -29.12 -15.00
CA GLU A 481 10.40 -29.52 -16.34
C GLU A 481 11.93 -29.45 -16.33
N ALA A 482 12.53 -30.53 -15.85
CA ALA A 482 13.90 -30.88 -16.15
C ALA A 482 13.85 -31.65 -17.45
N ASP A 483 14.18 -30.94 -18.55
CA ASP A 483 14.78 -31.52 -19.74
C ASP A 483 15.57 -30.39 -20.46
#